data_4c147b537c155a641f3a385aa5cedccd
#
_entry.id   4c147b537c155a641f3a385aa5cedccd
#
_cell.length_a   1.000
_cell.length_b   1.000
_cell.length_c   1.000
_cell.angle_alpha   90.00
_cell.angle_beta   90.00
_cell.angle_gamma   90.00
#
_symmetry.space_group_name_H-M   'P 1'
#
loop_
_entity.id
_entity.type
_entity.pdbx_description
1 polymer ?
#
loop_
_entity_poly.entity_id
_entity_poly.type
_entity_poly.pdbx_seq_one_letter_code
_entity_poly.pdbx_strand_id
1 'polypeptide(L)'
;MIALVSDIHGNIEALDAVCADVAAKGCEAIYCLGDVIGYGPDPKACMDRVAEFQFTIMGNHDHAVFMEPSGFNTAAERAVFWTRKVLDAEPDEGLRQRRWEFLAEMEGYYQQDWALYVHGSPRRPMHEYLFPDEAEVNMTKMSEVFDLIKHVCFVGHTHLPGVFTETFEFLTPAQIGHKYKIEERKLVINVGSVGQPRDLDPRACYVTVDGREVRWHRIPYDHKKTMEKIVATGELDEFLANRLAEGR
;
A
#
# COMPACT_ATOMS: atom_id res chain seq x y z
N MET A 1 -10.42 -16.67 5.07
CA MET A 1 -9.25 -16.08 4.32
C MET A 1 -9.49 -14.58 4.20
N ILE A 2 -8.46 -13.75 4.45
CA ILE A 2 -8.49 -12.29 4.30
C ILE A 2 -7.50 -11.84 3.23
N ALA A 3 -7.77 -10.71 2.60
CA ALA A 3 -6.86 -10.06 1.66
C ALA A 3 -6.24 -8.80 2.31
N LEU A 4 -4.96 -8.57 2.06
CA LEU A 4 -4.22 -7.39 2.49
C LEU A 4 -3.70 -6.64 1.27
N VAL A 5 -4.08 -5.38 1.14
CA VAL A 5 -3.68 -4.47 0.06
C VAL A 5 -2.98 -3.25 0.62
N SER A 6 -2.12 -2.62 -0.15
CA SER A 6 -1.43 -1.38 0.22
C SER A 6 -1.07 -0.59 -1.03
N ASP A 7 -0.78 0.69 -0.85
CA ASP A 7 -0.14 1.51 -1.88
C ASP A 7 -0.93 1.49 -3.21
N ILE A 8 -2.21 1.83 -3.12
CA ILE A 8 -3.16 1.86 -4.25
C ILE A 8 -2.88 3.06 -5.15
N HIS A 9 -2.52 4.19 -4.52
CA HIS A 9 -2.08 5.39 -5.20
C HIS A 9 -3.00 5.85 -6.34
N GLY A 10 -4.30 5.93 -6.08
CA GLY A 10 -5.26 6.44 -7.06
C GLY A 10 -5.31 5.68 -8.39
N ASN A 11 -4.89 4.41 -8.41
CA ASN A 11 -4.88 3.54 -9.59
C ASN A 11 -6.10 2.61 -9.56
N ILE A 12 -7.21 3.09 -10.09
CA ILE A 12 -8.48 2.34 -10.06
C ILE A 12 -8.43 1.08 -10.92
N GLU A 13 -7.70 1.09 -12.04
CA GLU A 13 -7.56 -0.07 -12.91
C GLU A 13 -6.89 -1.25 -12.17
N ALA A 14 -5.86 -0.96 -11.39
CA ALA A 14 -5.18 -1.96 -10.57
C ALA A 14 -6.07 -2.42 -9.40
N LEU A 15 -6.73 -1.48 -8.72
CA LEU A 15 -7.61 -1.78 -7.60
C LEU A 15 -8.80 -2.66 -8.03
N ASP A 16 -9.46 -2.35 -9.13
CA ASP A 16 -10.58 -3.13 -9.64
C ASP A 16 -10.16 -4.55 -10.03
N ALA A 17 -8.98 -4.70 -10.65
CA ALA A 17 -8.44 -6.02 -11.00
C ALA A 17 -8.14 -6.85 -9.74
N VAL A 18 -7.57 -6.24 -8.70
CA VAL A 18 -7.31 -6.91 -7.41
C VAL A 18 -8.63 -7.26 -6.72
N CYS A 19 -9.60 -6.35 -6.64
CA CYS A 19 -10.90 -6.63 -6.03
C CYS A 19 -11.63 -7.78 -6.72
N ALA A 20 -11.56 -7.87 -8.05
CA ALA A 20 -12.16 -8.98 -8.81
C ALA A 20 -11.49 -10.32 -8.46
N ASP A 21 -10.16 -10.37 -8.34
CA ASP A 21 -9.43 -11.58 -7.97
C ASP A 21 -9.69 -11.99 -6.50
N VAL A 22 -9.74 -11.01 -5.58
CA VAL A 22 -10.10 -11.21 -4.17
C VAL A 22 -11.48 -11.82 -4.03
N ALA A 23 -12.47 -11.31 -4.77
CA ALA A 23 -13.83 -11.84 -4.79
C ALA A 23 -13.88 -13.26 -5.37
N ALA A 24 -13.16 -13.53 -6.48
CA ALA A 24 -13.06 -14.84 -7.09
C ALA A 24 -12.43 -15.90 -6.16
N LYS A 25 -11.54 -15.47 -5.26
CA LYS A 25 -10.94 -16.34 -4.22
C LYS A 25 -11.81 -16.54 -2.99
N GLY A 26 -12.92 -15.82 -2.87
CA GLY A 26 -13.83 -15.90 -1.74
C GLY A 26 -13.22 -15.37 -0.44
N CYS A 27 -12.42 -14.32 -0.50
CA CYS A 27 -11.93 -13.66 0.71
C CYS A 27 -13.09 -13.00 1.46
N GLU A 28 -13.09 -13.13 2.78
CA GLU A 28 -14.16 -12.65 3.67
C GLU A 28 -14.03 -11.15 3.99
N ALA A 29 -12.81 -10.62 3.91
CA ALA A 29 -12.50 -9.22 4.20
C ALA A 29 -11.28 -8.74 3.41
N ILE A 30 -11.22 -7.42 3.18
CA ILE A 30 -10.06 -6.72 2.65
C ILE A 30 -9.59 -5.71 3.69
N TYR A 31 -8.29 -5.72 3.98
CA TYR A 31 -7.60 -4.80 4.86
C TYR A 31 -6.66 -3.93 4.02
N CYS A 32 -6.76 -2.61 4.11
CA CYS A 32 -5.89 -1.68 3.39
C CYS A 32 -4.87 -1.04 4.33
N LEU A 33 -3.59 -1.15 3.97
CA LEU A 33 -2.47 -0.64 4.77
C LEU A 33 -2.06 0.79 4.37
N GLY A 34 -2.98 1.56 3.79
CA GLY A 34 -2.76 2.97 3.48
C GLY A 34 -2.22 3.25 2.07
N ASP A 35 -1.96 4.52 1.85
CA ASP A 35 -1.61 5.10 0.56
C ASP A 35 -2.67 4.79 -0.52
N VAL A 36 -3.92 5.07 -0.17
CA VAL A 36 -5.07 4.95 -1.08
C VAL A 36 -4.95 5.93 -2.23
N ILE A 37 -4.48 7.15 -1.93
CA ILE A 37 -4.35 8.28 -2.86
C ILE A 37 -2.90 8.70 -3.09
N GLY A 38 -2.71 9.71 -3.93
CA GLY A 38 -1.37 10.14 -4.37
C GLY A 38 -0.93 9.43 -5.65
N TYR A 39 -0.05 10.06 -6.40
CA TYR A 39 0.52 9.62 -7.68
C TYR A 39 -0.49 9.41 -8.83
N GLY A 40 -1.51 8.61 -8.63
CA GLY A 40 -2.42 8.16 -9.68
C GLY A 40 -3.62 9.07 -9.93
N PRO A 41 -4.35 8.84 -11.05
CA PRO A 41 -5.29 9.81 -11.59
C PRO A 41 -6.72 9.70 -11.01
N ASP A 42 -7.04 8.65 -10.25
CA ASP A 42 -8.41 8.37 -9.82
C ASP A 42 -8.58 8.34 -8.28
N PRO A 43 -8.15 9.39 -7.53
CA PRO A 43 -8.20 9.36 -6.07
C PRO A 43 -9.63 9.16 -5.53
N LYS A 44 -10.63 9.83 -6.12
CA LYS A 44 -12.03 9.74 -5.69
C LYS A 44 -12.58 8.32 -5.82
N ALA A 45 -12.36 7.69 -6.97
CA ALA A 45 -12.86 6.34 -7.24
C ALA A 45 -12.19 5.30 -6.32
N CYS A 46 -10.89 5.46 -6.05
CA CYS A 46 -10.18 4.58 -5.13
C CYS A 46 -10.69 4.74 -3.70
N MET A 47 -10.90 5.99 -3.22
CA MET A 47 -11.47 6.25 -1.91
C MET A 47 -12.86 5.63 -1.74
N ASP A 48 -13.75 5.85 -2.72
CA ASP A 48 -15.11 5.30 -2.68
C ASP A 48 -15.10 3.77 -2.64
N ARG A 49 -14.17 3.11 -3.34
CA ARG A 49 -14.01 1.65 -3.32
C ARG A 49 -13.46 1.14 -2.00
N VAL A 50 -12.44 1.81 -1.46
CA VAL A 50 -11.76 1.39 -0.22
C VAL A 50 -12.61 1.66 1.02
N ALA A 51 -13.54 2.61 0.98
CA ALA A 51 -14.49 2.86 2.06
C ALA A 51 -15.41 1.64 2.38
N GLU A 52 -15.51 0.67 1.45
CA GLU A 52 -16.24 -0.58 1.64
C GLU A 52 -15.39 -1.69 2.32
N PHE A 53 -14.09 -1.46 2.53
CA PHE A 53 -13.20 -2.46 3.12
C PHE A 53 -13.39 -2.60 4.63
N GLN A 54 -12.95 -3.71 5.21
CA GLN A 54 -13.09 -4.00 6.64
C GLN A 54 -12.41 -2.94 7.52
N PHE A 55 -11.21 -2.51 7.11
CA PHE A 55 -10.55 -1.31 7.63
C PHE A 55 -9.53 -0.77 6.61
N THR A 56 -9.21 0.50 6.78
CA THR A 56 -8.12 1.18 6.06
C THR A 56 -7.35 2.01 7.08
N ILE A 57 -6.04 1.81 7.14
CA ILE A 57 -5.15 2.66 7.93
C ILE A 57 -4.54 3.75 7.06
N MET A 58 -4.06 4.82 7.68
CA MET A 58 -3.50 5.99 7.01
C MET A 58 -2.08 5.71 6.53
N GLY A 59 -1.82 5.96 5.25
CA GLY A 59 -0.49 6.04 4.68
C GLY A 59 0.07 7.46 4.69
N ASN A 60 1.35 7.62 4.34
CA ASN A 60 1.98 8.93 4.34
C ASN A 60 1.45 9.85 3.23
N HIS A 61 1.01 9.31 2.08
CA HIS A 61 0.35 10.11 1.05
C HIS A 61 -1.05 10.55 1.45
N ASP A 62 -1.82 9.69 2.11
CA ASP A 62 -3.13 10.02 2.63
C ASP A 62 -3.02 11.16 3.66
N HIS A 63 -2.07 11.06 4.58
CA HIS A 63 -1.77 12.08 5.58
C HIS A 63 -1.30 13.40 4.95
N ALA A 64 -0.45 13.35 3.91
CA ALA A 64 0.09 14.54 3.25
C ALA A 64 -0.99 15.40 2.58
N VAL A 65 -2.16 14.86 2.27
CA VAL A 65 -3.28 15.64 1.73
C VAL A 65 -3.84 16.63 2.76
N PHE A 66 -3.72 16.35 4.06
CA PHE A 66 -4.12 17.31 5.11
C PHE A 66 -3.02 18.28 5.49
N MET A 67 -1.76 17.84 5.39
CA MET A 67 -0.61 18.57 5.93
C MET A 67 0.29 19.07 4.80
N GLU A 68 1.26 19.93 5.11
CA GLU A 68 2.32 20.24 4.16
C GLU A 68 3.16 18.99 3.90
N PRO A 69 3.31 18.57 2.63
CA PRO A 69 4.12 17.40 2.29
C PRO A 69 5.59 17.63 2.68
N SER A 70 6.09 16.81 3.58
CA SER A 70 7.48 16.88 4.06
C SER A 70 8.22 15.60 3.69
N GLY A 71 9.41 15.74 3.12
CA GLY A 71 10.23 14.59 2.70
C GLY A 71 9.82 13.96 1.36
N PHE A 72 8.89 14.56 0.64
CA PHE A 72 8.48 14.14 -0.70
C PHE A 72 9.42 14.70 -1.77
N ASN A 73 9.66 13.93 -2.83
CA ASN A 73 10.27 14.48 -4.04
C ASN A 73 9.24 15.34 -4.81
N THR A 74 9.71 16.14 -5.75
CA THR A 74 8.89 17.11 -6.49
C THR A 74 7.67 16.48 -7.20
N ALA A 75 7.81 15.27 -7.77
CA ALA A 75 6.70 14.62 -8.45
C ALA A 75 5.63 14.14 -7.45
N ALA A 76 6.06 13.60 -6.31
CA ALA A 76 5.17 13.18 -5.23
C ALA A 76 4.45 14.37 -4.59
N GLU A 77 5.17 15.47 -4.31
CA GLU A 77 4.60 16.71 -3.77
C GLU A 77 3.53 17.29 -4.70
N ARG A 78 3.83 17.38 -6.01
CA ARG A 78 2.84 17.80 -7.02
C ARG A 78 1.60 16.91 -6.99
N ALA A 79 1.78 15.61 -6.92
CA ALA A 79 0.67 14.66 -6.88
C ALA A 79 -0.21 14.84 -5.63
N VAL A 80 0.38 15.16 -4.46
CA VAL A 80 -0.37 15.48 -3.24
C VAL A 80 -1.23 16.74 -3.44
N PHE A 81 -0.65 17.83 -3.94
CA PHE A 81 -1.40 19.07 -4.18
C PHE A 81 -2.48 18.89 -5.26
N TRP A 82 -2.19 18.15 -6.32
CA TRP A 82 -3.17 17.83 -7.35
C TRP A 82 -4.32 16.99 -6.78
N THR A 83 -4.03 15.98 -5.97
CA THR A 83 -5.04 15.16 -5.30
C THR A 83 -5.96 16.01 -4.43
N ARG A 84 -5.40 16.90 -3.61
CA ARG A 84 -6.16 17.86 -2.79
C ARG A 84 -7.10 18.70 -3.64
N LYS A 85 -6.57 19.30 -4.72
CA LYS A 85 -7.36 20.08 -5.69
C LYS A 85 -8.53 19.27 -6.27
N VAL A 86 -8.29 18.01 -6.65
CA VAL A 86 -9.32 17.12 -7.21
C VAL A 86 -10.40 16.78 -6.20
N LEU A 87 -10.05 16.54 -4.94
CA LEU A 87 -11.01 16.27 -3.88
C LEU A 87 -11.87 17.50 -3.58
N ASP A 88 -11.26 18.69 -3.49
CA ASP A 88 -11.96 19.95 -3.24
C ASP A 88 -12.87 20.37 -4.41
N ALA A 89 -12.51 19.99 -5.63
CA ALA A 89 -13.30 20.30 -6.83
C ALA A 89 -14.55 19.41 -6.99
N GLU A 90 -14.84 18.49 -6.05
CA GLU A 90 -16.08 17.71 -6.09
C GLU A 90 -17.29 18.61 -5.93
N PRO A 91 -18.21 18.68 -6.96
CA PRO A 91 -19.35 19.56 -6.91
C PRO A 91 -20.45 19.13 -5.92
N ASP A 92 -20.57 17.82 -5.67
CA ASP A 92 -21.47 17.30 -4.65
C ASP A 92 -20.83 17.47 -3.27
N GLU A 93 -21.38 18.41 -2.49
CA GLU A 93 -20.89 18.74 -1.16
C GLU A 93 -20.93 17.53 -0.19
N GLY A 94 -21.97 16.72 -0.28
CA GLY A 94 -22.11 15.53 0.56
C GLY A 94 -21.06 14.45 0.22
N LEU A 95 -20.75 14.24 -1.07
CA LEU A 95 -19.66 13.35 -1.50
C LEU A 95 -18.30 13.89 -1.07
N ARG A 96 -18.08 15.20 -1.28
CA ARG A 96 -16.85 15.86 -0.87
C ARG A 96 -16.60 15.69 0.62
N GLN A 97 -17.59 16.00 1.44
CA GLN A 97 -17.50 15.89 2.89
C GLN A 97 -17.23 14.45 3.34
N ARG A 98 -17.95 13.45 2.82
CA ARG A 98 -17.73 12.04 3.17
C ARG A 98 -16.31 11.56 2.86
N ARG A 99 -15.70 11.99 1.73
CA ARG A 99 -14.34 11.62 1.40
C ARG A 99 -13.31 12.23 2.35
N TRP A 100 -13.51 13.50 2.74
CA TRP A 100 -12.65 14.15 3.72
C TRP A 100 -12.80 13.53 5.12
N GLU A 101 -14.02 13.20 5.53
CA GLU A 101 -14.29 12.49 6.79
C GLU A 101 -13.64 11.11 6.79
N PHE A 102 -13.79 10.35 5.71
CA PHE A 102 -13.13 9.03 5.55
C PHE A 102 -11.62 9.12 5.74
N LEU A 103 -10.94 10.10 5.11
CA LEU A 103 -9.51 10.30 5.31
C LEU A 103 -9.17 10.71 6.76
N ALA A 104 -9.98 11.58 7.35
CA ALA A 104 -9.74 12.08 8.71
C ALA A 104 -9.94 11.01 9.79
N GLU A 105 -10.76 10.01 9.54
CA GLU A 105 -11.06 8.89 10.44
C GLU A 105 -10.07 7.73 10.34
N MET A 106 -9.17 7.74 9.35
CA MET A 106 -8.16 6.68 9.21
C MET A 106 -7.20 6.68 10.41
N GLU A 107 -7.06 5.53 11.03
CA GLU A 107 -6.10 5.32 12.12
C GLU A 107 -4.68 5.11 11.57
N GLY A 108 -3.65 5.47 12.33
CA GLY A 108 -2.26 5.31 11.92
C GLY A 108 -1.76 3.86 11.94
N TYR A 109 -2.46 2.97 12.64
CA TYR A 109 -2.19 1.54 12.71
C TYR A 109 -3.43 0.78 13.16
N TYR A 110 -3.45 -0.53 12.92
CA TYR A 110 -4.46 -1.43 13.46
C TYR A 110 -3.77 -2.63 14.11
N GLN A 111 -4.29 -3.09 15.24
CA GLN A 111 -3.70 -4.22 15.97
C GLN A 111 -4.76 -5.24 16.37
N GLN A 112 -4.45 -6.49 16.09
CA GLN A 112 -5.15 -7.67 16.58
C GLN A 112 -4.21 -8.47 17.51
N ASP A 113 -4.75 -9.46 18.23
CA ASP A 113 -3.94 -10.25 19.18
C ASP A 113 -2.69 -10.86 18.56
N TRP A 114 -2.77 -11.28 17.29
CA TRP A 114 -1.73 -12.01 16.58
C TRP A 114 -0.94 -11.17 15.57
N ALA A 115 -1.46 -10.02 15.14
CA ALA A 115 -0.85 -9.20 14.08
C ALA A 115 -0.96 -7.71 14.34
N LEU A 116 0.08 -6.98 13.95
CA LEU A 116 0.13 -5.53 13.85
C LEU A 116 0.08 -5.16 12.36
N TYR A 117 -0.71 -4.15 12.02
CA TYR A 117 -0.86 -3.61 10.68
C TYR A 117 -0.44 -2.14 10.70
N VAL A 118 0.59 -1.79 9.94
CA VAL A 118 1.09 -0.42 9.80
C VAL A 118 1.42 -0.16 8.33
N HIS A 119 1.44 1.09 7.93
CA HIS A 119 1.87 1.44 6.59
C HIS A 119 3.40 1.32 6.44
N GLY A 120 4.15 1.97 7.32
CA GLY A 120 5.62 2.05 7.28
C GLY A 120 6.32 0.97 8.12
N SER A 121 6.52 1.24 9.40
CA SER A 121 7.19 0.31 10.31
C SER A 121 6.55 0.31 11.71
N PRO A 122 6.77 -0.72 12.55
CA PRO A 122 6.35 -0.70 13.95
C PRO A 122 6.88 0.48 14.76
N ARG A 123 8.07 1.00 14.42
CA ARG A 123 8.71 2.14 15.11
C ARG A 123 8.06 3.47 14.74
N ARG A 124 7.70 3.64 13.47
CA ARG A 124 7.04 4.84 12.92
C ARG A 124 5.99 4.42 11.90
N PRO A 125 4.77 4.13 12.34
CA PRO A 125 3.75 3.43 11.55
C PRO A 125 3.46 3.98 10.17
N MET A 126 3.65 5.29 9.96
CA MET A 126 3.26 5.95 8.72
C MET A 126 4.44 6.32 7.79
N HIS A 127 5.64 6.59 8.34
CA HIS A 127 6.67 7.30 7.58
C HIS A 127 7.99 6.54 7.41
N GLU A 128 8.26 5.52 8.20
CA GLU A 128 9.55 4.83 8.16
C GLU A 128 9.56 3.73 7.11
N TYR A 129 10.50 3.83 6.18
CA TYR A 129 10.76 2.78 5.21
C TYR A 129 11.48 1.60 5.86
N LEU A 130 11.11 0.38 5.44
CA LEU A 130 11.86 -0.85 5.70
C LEU A 130 12.31 -1.43 4.36
N PHE A 131 13.49 -1.01 3.90
CA PHE A 131 14.06 -1.53 2.66
C PHE A 131 14.69 -2.91 2.85
N PRO A 132 14.68 -3.76 1.81
CA PRO A 132 15.23 -5.12 1.89
C PRO A 132 16.67 -5.22 2.42
N ASP A 133 17.55 -4.29 2.02
CA ASP A 133 18.96 -4.25 2.42
C ASP A 133 19.17 -3.89 3.89
N GLU A 134 18.20 -3.26 4.54
CA GLU A 134 18.29 -2.96 5.97
C GLU A 134 18.34 -4.21 6.85
N ALA A 135 17.84 -5.33 6.37
CA ALA A 135 17.98 -6.62 7.03
C ALA A 135 19.47 -6.97 7.29
N GLU A 136 20.35 -6.61 6.36
CA GLU A 136 21.78 -6.90 6.44
C GLU A 136 22.59 -5.72 7.02
N VAL A 137 22.26 -4.47 6.64
CA VAL A 137 23.11 -3.32 6.93
C VAL A 137 22.70 -2.55 8.20
N ASN A 138 21.50 -2.76 8.71
CA ASN A 138 20.97 -2.00 9.86
C ASN A 138 20.33 -2.91 10.93
N MET A 139 21.14 -3.83 11.47
CA MET A 139 20.68 -4.80 12.48
C MET A 139 20.09 -4.13 13.72
N THR A 140 20.58 -2.95 14.12
CA THR A 140 20.03 -2.21 15.28
C THR A 140 18.58 -1.81 15.02
N LYS A 141 18.29 -1.21 13.87
CA LYS A 141 16.92 -0.84 13.48
C LYS A 141 16.03 -2.08 13.41
N MET A 142 16.52 -3.16 12.80
CA MET A 142 15.74 -4.39 12.67
C MET A 142 15.44 -5.02 14.03
N SER A 143 16.41 -5.03 14.98
CA SER A 143 16.16 -5.48 16.35
C SER A 143 15.05 -4.66 17.02
N GLU A 144 15.11 -3.34 16.94
CA GLU A 144 14.07 -2.46 17.50
C GLU A 144 12.70 -2.69 16.87
N VAL A 145 12.65 -2.95 15.54
CA VAL A 145 11.42 -3.30 14.83
C VAL A 145 10.83 -4.60 15.39
N PHE A 146 11.66 -5.66 15.54
CA PHE A 146 11.20 -6.95 16.05
C PHE A 146 10.84 -6.91 17.54
N ASP A 147 11.43 -6.02 18.35
CA ASP A 147 11.07 -5.84 19.75
C ASP A 147 9.66 -5.29 19.94
N LEU A 148 9.16 -4.49 18.98
CA LEU A 148 7.86 -3.87 19.01
C LEU A 148 6.70 -4.77 18.56
N ILE A 149 6.98 -5.92 17.96
CA ILE A 149 5.94 -6.83 17.46
C ILE A 149 5.86 -8.09 18.34
N LYS A 150 4.65 -8.65 18.45
CA LYS A 150 4.42 -9.92 19.18
C LYS A 150 4.70 -11.14 18.32
N HIS A 151 4.10 -11.18 17.13
CA HIS A 151 4.20 -12.30 16.19
C HIS A 151 4.45 -11.82 14.75
N VAL A 152 3.47 -11.15 14.14
CA VAL A 152 3.56 -10.70 12.76
C VAL A 152 3.23 -9.22 12.66
N CYS A 153 3.96 -8.50 11.80
CA CYS A 153 3.61 -7.17 11.36
C CYS A 153 3.45 -7.16 9.84
N PHE A 154 2.35 -6.62 9.35
CA PHE A 154 2.12 -6.38 7.92
C PHE A 154 2.39 -4.92 7.59
N VAL A 155 3.16 -4.68 6.51
CA VAL A 155 3.61 -3.35 6.07
C VAL A 155 3.45 -3.18 4.56
N GLY A 156 3.47 -1.93 4.10
CA GLY A 156 3.54 -1.53 2.69
C GLY A 156 4.70 -0.58 2.41
N HIS A 157 4.40 0.63 1.92
CA HIS A 157 5.23 1.83 1.83
C HIS A 157 6.44 1.75 0.89
N THR A 158 7.23 0.68 0.93
CA THR A 158 8.37 0.50 0.00
C THR A 158 7.93 0.00 -1.37
N HIS A 159 6.75 -0.61 -1.47
CA HIS A 159 6.22 -1.31 -2.64
C HIS A 159 7.06 -2.54 -3.07
N LEU A 160 7.89 -3.04 -2.16
CA LEU A 160 8.79 -4.17 -2.36
C LEU A 160 8.30 -5.36 -1.53
N PRO A 161 7.54 -6.30 -2.13
CA PRO A 161 6.94 -7.41 -1.39
C PRO A 161 7.98 -8.40 -0.89
N GLY A 162 7.75 -8.94 0.30
CA GLY A 162 8.63 -9.97 0.86
C GLY A 162 8.44 -10.15 2.37
N VAL A 163 9.33 -10.92 2.95
CA VAL A 163 9.34 -11.26 4.38
C VAL A 163 10.67 -10.90 5.01
N PHE A 164 10.64 -10.11 6.07
CA PHE A 164 11.76 -9.98 7.00
C PHE A 164 11.59 -11.00 8.12
N THR A 165 12.64 -11.74 8.40
CA THR A 165 12.69 -12.71 9.50
C THR A 165 13.39 -12.11 10.72
N GLU A 166 13.15 -12.63 11.91
CA GLU A 166 13.84 -12.20 13.13
C GLU A 166 15.34 -12.56 13.14
N THR A 167 15.81 -13.34 12.16
CA THR A 167 17.23 -13.61 11.89
C THR A 167 17.85 -12.61 10.92
N PHE A 168 17.11 -11.51 10.64
CA PHE A 168 17.55 -10.40 9.79
C PHE A 168 17.84 -10.82 8.34
N GLU A 169 16.96 -11.62 7.78
CA GLU A 169 16.97 -11.98 6.36
C GLU A 169 15.75 -11.34 5.68
N PHE A 170 15.92 -10.89 4.44
CA PHE A 170 14.79 -10.52 3.59
C PHE A 170 14.62 -11.55 2.47
N LEU A 171 13.43 -12.13 2.40
CA LEU A 171 13.07 -13.15 1.41
C LEU A 171 12.04 -12.60 0.44
N THR A 172 12.38 -12.54 -0.84
CA THR A 172 11.43 -12.11 -1.88
C THR A 172 10.39 -13.20 -2.18
N PRO A 173 9.20 -12.86 -2.70
CA PRO A 173 8.19 -13.85 -3.09
C PRO A 173 8.73 -14.89 -4.08
N ALA A 174 9.60 -14.50 -5.00
CA ALA A 174 10.21 -15.42 -5.97
C ALA A 174 11.08 -16.49 -5.29
N GLN A 175 11.86 -16.12 -4.27
CA GLN A 175 12.71 -17.07 -3.52
C GLN A 175 11.90 -18.10 -2.72
N ILE A 176 10.69 -17.72 -2.26
CA ILE A 176 9.84 -18.56 -1.41
C ILE A 176 8.64 -19.18 -2.14
N GLY A 177 8.61 -19.12 -3.46
CA GLY A 177 7.51 -19.66 -4.28
C GLY A 177 6.18 -18.96 -4.04
N HIS A 178 6.20 -17.65 -3.78
CA HIS A 178 5.05 -16.77 -3.53
C HIS A 178 4.18 -17.15 -2.32
N LYS A 179 4.71 -17.93 -1.40
CA LYS A 179 4.00 -18.31 -0.17
C LYS A 179 4.96 -18.45 1.01
N TYR A 180 4.46 -18.12 2.19
CA TYR A 180 5.20 -18.26 3.42
C TYR A 180 4.28 -18.76 4.54
N LYS A 181 4.79 -19.64 5.39
CA LYS A 181 4.06 -20.13 6.55
C LYS A 181 4.46 -19.37 7.79
N ILE A 182 3.51 -18.73 8.43
CA ILE A 182 3.70 -18.07 9.73
C ILE A 182 3.88 -19.17 10.79
N GLU A 183 5.08 -19.26 11.31
CA GLU A 183 5.44 -20.16 12.40
C GLU A 183 5.45 -19.38 13.74
N GLU A 184 6.18 -19.89 14.75
CA GLU A 184 6.26 -19.22 16.05
C GLU A 184 7.21 -18.03 16.09
N ARG A 185 8.02 -17.85 15.04
CA ARG A 185 8.98 -16.74 14.92
C ARG A 185 8.28 -15.44 14.52
N LYS A 186 8.88 -14.33 14.95
CA LYS A 186 8.41 -13.00 14.55
C LYS A 186 8.74 -12.72 13.09
N LEU A 187 7.79 -12.07 12.38
CA LEU A 187 7.91 -11.75 10.96
C LEU A 187 7.42 -10.33 10.70
N VAL A 188 8.09 -9.63 9.76
CA VAL A 188 7.53 -8.45 9.10
C VAL A 188 7.28 -8.80 7.65
N ILE A 189 6.04 -8.61 7.18
CA ILE A 189 5.58 -9.02 5.87
C ILE A 189 5.19 -7.77 5.08
N ASN A 190 5.96 -7.47 4.03
CA ASN A 190 5.58 -6.43 3.09
C ASN A 190 4.62 -7.01 2.05
N VAL A 191 3.43 -6.41 1.95
CA VAL A 191 2.36 -6.89 1.07
C VAL A 191 2.55 -6.47 -0.40
N GLY A 192 3.52 -5.59 -0.67
CA GLY A 192 3.74 -4.99 -1.97
C GLY A 192 2.76 -3.84 -2.24
N SER A 193 2.63 -3.46 -3.49
CA SER A 193 1.78 -2.35 -3.93
C SER A 193 0.77 -2.80 -4.96
N VAL A 194 -0.48 -2.36 -4.79
CA VAL A 194 -1.54 -2.53 -5.79
C VAL A 194 -1.31 -1.60 -6.97
N GLY A 195 -1.11 -0.31 -6.71
CA GLY A 195 -1.15 0.72 -7.74
C GLY A 195 0.19 1.09 -8.36
N GLN A 196 1.31 0.83 -7.66
CA GLN A 196 2.64 1.25 -8.12
C GLN A 196 3.75 0.30 -7.65
N PRO A 197 3.79 -0.97 -8.09
CA PRO A 197 4.86 -1.91 -7.76
C PRO A 197 6.25 -1.36 -8.13
N ARG A 198 7.28 -1.69 -7.31
CA ARG A 198 8.67 -1.20 -7.48
C ARG A 198 9.70 -2.32 -7.50
N ASP A 199 9.28 -3.54 -7.75
CA ASP A 199 10.14 -4.71 -7.79
C ASP A 199 10.35 -5.27 -9.21
N LEU A 200 10.23 -4.38 -10.23
CA LEU A 200 10.38 -4.66 -11.66
C LEU A 200 9.28 -5.58 -12.25
N ASP A 201 8.20 -5.78 -11.51
CA ASP A 201 7.01 -6.47 -12.00
C ASP A 201 5.84 -5.47 -12.04
N PRO A 202 5.35 -5.07 -13.23
CA PRO A 202 4.30 -4.05 -13.36
C PRO A 202 2.91 -4.54 -12.91
N ARG A 203 2.76 -5.82 -12.59
CA ARG A 203 1.48 -6.38 -12.11
C ARG A 203 1.20 -5.94 -10.69
N ALA A 204 -0.05 -5.58 -10.40
CA ALA A 204 -0.50 -5.27 -9.05
C ALA A 204 -0.14 -6.42 -8.08
N CYS A 205 0.30 -6.04 -6.88
CA CYS A 205 0.65 -7.00 -5.84
C CYS A 205 -0.26 -6.85 -4.63
N TYR A 206 -0.73 -7.98 -4.12
CA TYR A 206 -1.44 -8.05 -2.85
C TYR A 206 -1.19 -9.41 -2.17
N VAL A 207 -1.64 -9.55 -0.93
CA VAL A 207 -1.43 -10.76 -0.13
C VAL A 207 -2.76 -11.34 0.33
N THR A 208 -2.89 -12.66 0.35
CA THR A 208 -3.94 -13.35 1.12
C THR A 208 -3.33 -14.03 2.33
N VAL A 209 -4.11 -14.05 3.43
CA VAL A 209 -3.78 -14.79 4.65
C VAL A 209 -4.90 -15.79 4.93
N ASP A 210 -4.55 -17.07 4.95
CA ASP A 210 -5.44 -18.16 5.29
C ASP A 210 -4.88 -19.01 6.44
N GLY A 211 -5.45 -18.86 7.62
CA GLY A 211 -4.88 -19.40 8.84
C GLY A 211 -3.47 -18.86 9.08
N ARG A 212 -2.46 -19.70 8.89
CA ARG A 212 -1.03 -19.34 9.04
C ARG A 212 -0.27 -19.29 7.70
N GLU A 213 -0.95 -19.34 6.57
CA GLU A 213 -0.31 -19.24 5.26
C GLU A 213 -0.53 -17.86 4.66
N VAL A 214 0.55 -17.23 4.23
CA VAL A 214 0.58 -15.97 3.49
C VAL A 214 0.92 -16.25 2.05
N ARG A 215 0.17 -15.67 1.09
CA ARG A 215 0.43 -15.79 -0.34
C ARG A 215 0.45 -14.44 -1.03
N TRP A 216 1.49 -14.18 -1.81
CA TRP A 216 1.58 -13.03 -2.71
C TRP A 216 0.94 -13.36 -4.04
N HIS A 217 0.09 -12.44 -4.53
CA HIS A 217 -0.58 -12.55 -5.82
C HIS A 217 -0.11 -11.42 -6.74
N ARG A 218 0.03 -11.72 -8.02
CA ARG A 218 0.40 -10.79 -9.08
C ARG A 218 -0.69 -10.73 -10.11
N ILE A 219 -1.39 -9.60 -10.17
CA ILE A 219 -2.59 -9.41 -10.97
C ILE A 219 -2.29 -8.48 -12.13
N PRO A 220 -2.39 -8.95 -13.38
CA PRO A 220 -2.30 -8.06 -14.54
C PRO A 220 -3.47 -7.11 -14.56
N TYR A 221 -3.22 -5.86 -14.90
CA TYR A 221 -4.23 -4.82 -15.09
C TYR A 221 -3.87 -3.94 -16.30
N ASP A 222 -4.78 -3.09 -16.74
CA ASP A 222 -4.55 -2.18 -17.86
C ASP A 222 -3.75 -0.93 -17.41
N HIS A 223 -2.44 -1.13 -17.18
CA HIS A 223 -1.55 -0.03 -16.80
C HIS A 223 -1.46 1.06 -17.87
N LYS A 224 -1.66 0.72 -19.17
CA LYS A 224 -1.65 1.71 -20.25
C LYS A 224 -2.78 2.72 -20.08
N LYS A 225 -3.97 2.25 -19.73
CA LYS A 225 -5.11 3.12 -19.45
C LYS A 225 -4.83 4.06 -18.28
N THR A 226 -4.22 3.57 -17.19
CA THR A 226 -3.80 4.41 -16.06
C THR A 226 -2.75 5.45 -16.50
N MET A 227 -1.75 5.04 -17.30
CA MET A 227 -0.74 5.93 -17.86
C MET A 227 -1.36 7.06 -18.70
N GLU A 228 -2.26 6.71 -19.61
CA GLU A 228 -2.99 7.68 -20.46
C GLU A 228 -3.77 8.69 -19.62
N LYS A 229 -4.43 8.24 -18.54
CA LYS A 229 -5.14 9.12 -17.62
C LYS A 229 -4.18 10.08 -16.88
N ILE A 230 -3.03 9.58 -16.38
CA ILE A 230 -2.02 10.42 -15.72
C ILE A 230 -1.59 11.55 -16.69
N VAL A 231 -1.20 11.19 -17.90
CA VAL A 231 -0.78 12.18 -18.93
C VAL A 231 -1.91 13.14 -19.27
N ALA A 232 -3.14 12.65 -19.38
CA ALA A 232 -4.32 13.47 -19.70
C ALA A 232 -4.66 14.50 -18.62
N THR A 233 -4.20 14.35 -17.38
CA THR A 233 -4.38 15.39 -16.33
C THR A 233 -3.66 16.69 -16.68
N GLY A 234 -2.53 16.62 -17.41
CA GLY A 234 -1.65 17.74 -17.71
C GLY A 234 -0.97 18.36 -16.48
N GLU A 235 -1.22 17.84 -15.28
CA GLU A 235 -0.71 18.37 -14.00
C GLU A 235 0.16 17.34 -13.25
N LEU A 236 -0.11 16.05 -13.42
CA LEU A 236 0.74 14.98 -12.89
C LEU A 236 1.98 14.79 -13.76
N ASP A 237 3.10 14.46 -13.13
CA ASP A 237 4.36 14.25 -13.84
C ASP A 237 4.31 12.98 -14.70
N GLU A 238 4.74 13.06 -15.97
CA GLU A 238 4.77 11.90 -16.88
C GLU A 238 5.67 10.76 -16.36
N PHE A 239 6.64 11.06 -15.51
CA PHE A 239 7.44 10.05 -14.82
C PHE A 239 6.56 9.07 -14.03
N LEU A 240 5.45 9.55 -13.43
CA LEU A 240 4.50 8.72 -12.68
C LEU A 240 3.75 7.73 -13.59
N ALA A 241 3.53 8.09 -14.85
CA ALA A 241 2.97 7.18 -15.85
C ALA A 241 3.99 6.14 -16.30
N ASN A 242 5.18 6.58 -16.73
CA ASN A 242 6.18 5.71 -17.32
C ASN A 242 6.64 4.59 -16.37
N ARG A 243 6.80 4.88 -15.09
CA ARG A 243 7.23 3.90 -14.08
C ARG A 243 6.25 2.72 -13.90
N LEU A 244 4.95 2.90 -14.20
CA LEU A 244 3.96 1.82 -14.09
C LEU A 244 4.25 0.67 -15.07
N ALA A 245 4.71 0.98 -16.28
CA ALA A 245 5.06 -0.04 -17.26
C ALA A 245 6.34 -0.81 -16.88
N GLU A 246 7.20 -0.19 -16.08
CA GLU A 246 8.49 -0.75 -15.68
C GLU A 246 8.45 -1.47 -14.31
N GLY A 247 7.39 -1.26 -13.54
CA GLY A 247 7.32 -1.76 -12.16
C GLY A 247 8.32 -1.07 -11.23
N ARG A 248 8.45 0.28 -11.33
CA ARG A 248 9.44 1.09 -10.60
C ARG A 248 8.80 2.21 -9.79
#